data_5a64d75f03350cee73780b176ad9623b
#
_entry.id   5a64d75f03350cee73780b176ad9623b
#
_cell.length_a   1.000
_cell.length_b   1.000
_cell.length_c   1.000
_cell.angle_alpha   90.00
_cell.angle_beta   90.00
_cell.angle_gamma   90.00
#
_symmetry.space_group_name_H-M   'P 1'
#
loop_
_entity.id
_entity.type
_entity.pdbx_description
1 polymer ?
#
loop_
_entity_poly.entity_id
_entity_poly.type
_entity_poly.pdbx_seq_one_letter_code
_entity_poly.pdbx_strand_id
1 'polypeptide(L)'
;MPPEIAITTSAFGADGVRAQGQAAWLDLIAAAGATHVEIRAELFTDAPDFAALGAAIQAAGLGCVYSVPLELWPEAGAALSPRLPSALAEARLLGADTLKVSLGHYRAATDLVPLANLLTGDGPQLLVENDQTAQGGRVEPLRAFIQAVRAIQLPVGLTFDIGNWRWQDEDPLQAARLLGPDVSYLHCKAVRRRAGGLHAVPPEAADLLAWQGLLAHFPSGLRRAIEFPLIGADLLAETRRQVAALRTLDDQAQEERRHG
;
A
#
# COMPACT_ATOMS: atom_id res chain seq x y z
N MET A 1 16.72 -2.52 -12.06
CA MET A 1 15.59 -1.89 -12.79
C MET A 1 15.06 -0.78 -11.91
N PRO A 2 14.56 0.33 -12.46
CA PRO A 2 13.93 1.36 -11.65
C PRO A 2 12.71 0.76 -10.90
N PRO A 3 12.35 1.30 -9.73
CA PRO A 3 11.21 0.82 -8.97
C PRO A 3 9.90 1.03 -9.72
N GLU A 4 8.97 0.11 -9.54
CA GLU A 4 7.59 0.25 -10.00
C GLU A 4 6.89 1.32 -9.16
N ILE A 5 6.10 2.17 -9.82
CA ILE A 5 5.33 3.22 -9.14
C ILE A 5 3.84 2.94 -9.32
N ALA A 6 3.15 2.82 -8.20
CA ALA A 6 1.69 2.75 -8.13
C ALA A 6 1.11 4.12 -7.75
N ILE A 7 -0.14 4.35 -8.12
CA ILE A 7 -0.91 5.49 -7.64
C ILE A 7 -2.21 4.95 -7.04
N THR A 8 -2.48 5.30 -5.78
CA THR A 8 -3.77 4.99 -5.18
C THR A 8 -4.84 5.91 -5.78
N THR A 9 -6.00 5.38 -6.14
CA THR A 9 -7.07 6.22 -6.70
C THR A 9 -7.54 7.30 -5.74
N SER A 10 -7.42 7.07 -4.42
CA SER A 10 -7.71 8.08 -3.39
C SER A 10 -6.86 9.35 -3.49
N ALA A 11 -5.68 9.30 -4.13
CA ALA A 11 -4.81 10.46 -4.34
C ALA A 11 -5.47 11.55 -5.19
N PHE A 12 -6.48 11.21 -6.00
CA PHE A 12 -7.25 12.16 -6.81
C PHE A 12 -8.46 12.78 -6.08
N GLY A 13 -8.59 12.49 -4.78
CA GLY A 13 -9.70 12.98 -3.95
C GLY A 13 -10.90 12.04 -3.95
N ALA A 14 -11.24 11.53 -2.78
CA ALA A 14 -12.24 10.46 -2.61
C ALA A 14 -13.61 10.81 -3.23
N ASP A 15 -14.10 12.03 -3.07
CA ASP A 15 -15.41 12.43 -3.59
C ASP A 15 -15.43 12.50 -5.12
N GLY A 16 -14.37 13.02 -5.73
CA GLY A 16 -14.22 13.04 -7.19
C GLY A 16 -14.12 11.62 -7.77
N VAL A 17 -13.42 10.74 -7.09
CA VAL A 17 -13.26 9.34 -7.52
C VAL A 17 -14.57 8.56 -7.36
N ARG A 18 -15.33 8.77 -6.28
CA ARG A 18 -16.67 8.18 -6.13
C ARG A 18 -17.64 8.65 -7.19
N ALA A 19 -17.60 9.95 -7.53
CA ALA A 19 -18.50 10.52 -8.52
C ALA A 19 -18.23 10.06 -9.96
N GLN A 20 -16.97 9.86 -10.33
CA GLN A 20 -16.55 9.53 -11.69
C GLN A 20 -16.26 8.03 -11.90
N GLY A 21 -16.09 7.28 -10.80
CA GLY A 21 -15.58 5.92 -10.82
C GLY A 21 -14.05 5.84 -10.96
N GLN A 22 -13.48 4.77 -10.45
CA GLN A 22 -12.01 4.60 -10.40
C GLN A 22 -11.41 4.41 -11.81
N ALA A 23 -12.16 3.83 -12.75
CA ALA A 23 -11.73 3.64 -14.14
C ALA A 23 -11.43 4.96 -14.86
N ALA A 24 -12.10 6.06 -14.52
CA ALA A 24 -11.89 7.37 -15.14
C ALA A 24 -10.47 7.94 -14.98
N TRP A 25 -9.69 7.39 -14.05
CA TRP A 25 -8.34 7.86 -13.73
C TRP A 25 -7.22 7.06 -14.38
N LEU A 26 -7.54 5.92 -15.02
CA LEU A 26 -6.53 4.99 -15.55
C LEU A 26 -5.65 5.63 -16.62
N ASP A 27 -6.23 6.35 -17.57
CA ASP A 27 -5.48 7.01 -18.64
C ASP A 27 -4.52 8.08 -18.10
N LEU A 28 -4.93 8.84 -17.10
CA LEU A 28 -4.09 9.83 -16.44
C LEU A 28 -2.92 9.15 -15.71
N ILE A 29 -3.20 8.08 -14.98
CA ILE A 29 -2.20 7.28 -14.25
C ILE A 29 -1.15 6.72 -15.21
N ALA A 30 -1.59 6.10 -16.31
CA ALA A 30 -0.72 5.55 -17.34
C ALA A 30 0.09 6.65 -18.03
N ALA A 31 -0.56 7.77 -18.43
CA ALA A 31 0.09 8.90 -19.07
C ALA A 31 1.11 9.61 -18.16
N ALA A 32 0.94 9.54 -16.84
CA ALA A 32 1.91 10.03 -15.87
C ALA A 32 3.16 9.15 -15.75
N GLY A 33 3.16 7.96 -16.38
CA GLY A 33 4.26 7.01 -16.35
C GLY A 33 4.27 6.11 -15.13
N ALA A 34 3.18 6.02 -14.36
CA ALA A 34 3.02 5.00 -13.33
C ALA A 34 2.93 3.61 -13.97
N THR A 35 3.30 2.58 -13.22
CA THR A 35 3.26 1.18 -13.68
C THR A 35 2.05 0.44 -13.14
N HIS A 36 1.45 0.91 -12.05
CA HIS A 36 0.35 0.27 -11.37
C HIS A 36 -0.70 1.29 -10.91
N VAL A 37 -1.93 0.83 -10.81
CA VAL A 37 -3.00 1.51 -10.08
C VAL A 37 -3.33 0.72 -8.81
N GLU A 38 -3.58 1.42 -7.71
CA GLU A 38 -4.18 0.80 -6.53
C GLU A 38 -5.67 1.15 -6.48
N ILE A 39 -6.50 0.14 -6.70
CA ILE A 39 -7.96 0.22 -6.59
C ILE A 39 -8.35 0.12 -5.12
N ARG A 40 -9.23 1.02 -4.67
CA ARG A 40 -9.67 1.16 -3.28
C ARG A 40 -11.11 0.69 -3.14
N ALA A 41 -11.34 -0.39 -2.37
CA ALA A 41 -12.68 -0.96 -2.20
C ALA A 41 -13.69 0.02 -1.60
N GLU A 42 -13.25 0.88 -0.68
CA GLU A 42 -14.09 1.89 -0.03
C GLU A 42 -14.48 3.08 -0.92
N LEU A 43 -13.97 3.15 -2.13
CA LEU A 43 -14.32 4.18 -3.10
C LEU A 43 -15.38 3.74 -4.11
N PHE A 44 -15.82 2.49 -4.08
CA PHE A 44 -16.98 2.07 -4.85
C PHE A 44 -18.27 2.57 -4.17
N THR A 45 -19.17 3.13 -4.96
CA THR A 45 -20.52 3.56 -4.52
C THR A 45 -21.56 2.46 -4.70
N ASP A 46 -21.34 1.63 -5.71
CA ASP A 46 -22.20 0.51 -6.09
C ASP A 46 -21.35 -0.77 -6.22
N ALA A 47 -22.00 -1.91 -6.41
CA ALA A 47 -21.34 -3.16 -6.69
C ALA A 47 -20.59 -3.06 -8.03
N PRO A 48 -19.24 -3.11 -8.04
CA PRO A 48 -18.48 -2.94 -9.26
C PRO A 48 -18.49 -4.21 -10.13
N ASP A 49 -18.40 -4.01 -11.45
CA ASP A 49 -18.00 -5.08 -12.36
C ASP A 49 -16.45 -5.19 -12.31
N PHE A 50 -15.95 -6.06 -11.45
CA PHE A 50 -14.52 -6.26 -11.27
C PHE A 50 -13.82 -6.77 -12.53
N ALA A 51 -14.49 -7.60 -13.33
CA ALA A 51 -13.90 -8.13 -14.57
C ALA A 51 -13.76 -7.03 -15.62
N ALA A 52 -14.79 -6.19 -15.79
CA ALA A 52 -14.73 -5.06 -16.71
C ALA A 52 -13.67 -4.03 -16.28
N LEU A 53 -13.56 -3.74 -14.96
CA LEU A 53 -12.54 -2.85 -14.44
C LEU A 53 -11.12 -3.44 -14.63
N GLY A 54 -10.94 -4.74 -14.40
CA GLY A 54 -9.67 -5.44 -14.64
C GLY A 54 -9.25 -5.36 -16.11
N ALA A 55 -10.20 -5.57 -17.04
CA ALA A 55 -9.94 -5.43 -18.48
C ALA A 55 -9.54 -3.99 -18.85
N ALA A 56 -10.16 -2.97 -18.25
CA ALA A 56 -9.80 -1.57 -18.46
C ALA A 56 -8.38 -1.24 -17.92
N ILE A 57 -8.01 -1.76 -16.76
CA ILE A 57 -6.67 -1.61 -16.19
C ILE A 57 -5.63 -2.23 -17.12
N GLN A 58 -5.87 -3.45 -17.58
CA GLN A 58 -4.99 -4.13 -18.53
C GLN A 58 -4.88 -3.37 -19.87
N ALA A 59 -5.99 -2.85 -20.39
CA ALA A 59 -5.99 -2.05 -21.63
C ALA A 59 -5.20 -0.74 -21.47
N ALA A 60 -5.16 -0.14 -20.26
CA ALA A 60 -4.32 1.00 -19.95
C ALA A 60 -2.83 0.63 -19.77
N GLY A 61 -2.45 -0.63 -19.85
CA GLY A 61 -1.09 -1.11 -19.65
C GLY A 61 -0.60 -1.04 -18.20
N LEU A 62 -1.52 -1.05 -17.23
CA LEU A 62 -1.23 -0.94 -15.80
C LEU A 62 -1.32 -2.32 -15.11
N GLY A 63 -0.44 -2.54 -14.14
CA GLY A 63 -0.66 -3.54 -13.11
C GLY A 63 -1.67 -3.06 -12.07
N CYS A 64 -2.17 -3.98 -11.25
CA CYS A 64 -3.23 -3.70 -10.27
C CYS A 64 -2.86 -4.17 -8.87
N VAL A 65 -3.01 -3.27 -7.91
CA VAL A 65 -3.10 -3.58 -6.48
C VAL A 65 -4.54 -3.37 -6.05
N TYR A 66 -5.11 -4.32 -5.32
CA TYR A 66 -6.44 -4.17 -4.74
C TYR A 66 -6.35 -3.96 -3.23
N SER A 67 -6.80 -2.81 -2.76
CA SER A 67 -6.78 -2.43 -1.35
C SER A 67 -8.19 -2.52 -0.77
N VAL A 68 -8.34 -3.32 0.27
CA VAL A 68 -9.61 -3.53 0.96
C VAL A 68 -9.46 -3.15 2.43
N PRO A 69 -10.32 -2.28 2.99
CA PRO A 69 -10.32 -1.93 4.41
C PRO A 69 -10.88 -3.09 5.25
N LEU A 70 -10.14 -4.18 5.24
CA LEU A 70 -10.49 -5.45 5.88
C LEU A 70 -9.41 -5.76 6.91
N GLU A 71 -9.79 -5.98 8.14
CA GLU A 71 -8.92 -6.55 9.16
C GLU A 71 -8.96 -8.09 9.06
N LEU A 72 -7.77 -8.73 9.00
CA LEU A 72 -7.69 -10.20 8.99
C LEU A 72 -8.33 -10.80 10.24
N TRP A 73 -8.15 -10.15 11.38
CA TRP A 73 -8.79 -10.49 12.65
C TRP A 73 -9.54 -9.28 13.19
N PRO A 74 -10.85 -9.15 12.90
CA PRO A 74 -11.61 -7.93 13.21
C PRO A 74 -11.83 -7.70 14.71
N GLU A 75 -11.69 -8.75 15.53
CA GLU A 75 -11.83 -8.67 16.98
C GLU A 75 -10.79 -9.55 17.68
N ALA A 76 -10.48 -9.20 18.93
CA ALA A 76 -9.54 -9.97 19.74
C ALA A 76 -10.04 -11.39 20.02
N GLY A 77 -9.31 -12.39 19.52
CA GLY A 77 -9.70 -13.80 19.64
C GLY A 77 -10.74 -14.27 18.62
N ALA A 78 -11.12 -13.42 17.67
CA ALA A 78 -12.00 -13.80 16.59
C ALA A 78 -11.32 -14.78 15.60
N ALA A 79 -12.16 -15.50 14.84
CA ALA A 79 -11.73 -16.23 13.67
C ALA A 79 -11.22 -15.27 12.58
N LEU A 80 -10.52 -15.82 11.59
CA LEU A 80 -10.14 -15.11 10.38
C LEU A 80 -11.38 -14.47 9.73
N SER A 81 -11.24 -13.26 9.22
CA SER A 81 -12.33 -12.52 8.61
C SER A 81 -13.06 -13.32 7.53
N PRO A 82 -14.38 -13.47 7.62
CA PRO A 82 -15.17 -14.17 6.61
C PRO A 82 -15.23 -13.41 5.26
N ARG A 83 -14.78 -12.16 5.23
CA ARG A 83 -14.71 -11.33 4.02
C ARG A 83 -13.48 -11.66 3.16
N LEU A 84 -12.43 -12.26 3.71
CA LEU A 84 -11.17 -12.51 3.00
C LEU A 84 -11.35 -13.37 1.74
N PRO A 85 -12.12 -14.48 1.73
CA PRO A 85 -12.31 -15.28 0.52
C PRO A 85 -12.91 -14.50 -0.64
N SER A 86 -13.90 -13.65 -0.38
CA SER A 86 -14.49 -12.81 -1.43
C SER A 86 -13.54 -11.71 -1.89
N ALA A 87 -12.75 -11.09 -1.00
CA ALA A 87 -11.73 -10.12 -1.38
C ALA A 87 -10.65 -10.74 -2.29
N LEU A 88 -10.23 -11.98 -2.03
CA LEU A 88 -9.32 -12.73 -2.90
C LEU A 88 -9.95 -13.02 -4.28
N ALA A 89 -11.23 -13.36 -4.32
CA ALA A 89 -11.95 -13.59 -5.59
C ALA A 89 -12.10 -12.28 -6.41
N GLU A 90 -12.43 -11.18 -5.75
CA GLU A 90 -12.50 -9.84 -6.36
C GLU A 90 -11.14 -9.41 -6.93
N ALA A 91 -10.05 -9.60 -6.17
CA ALA A 91 -8.69 -9.32 -6.62
C ALA A 91 -8.31 -10.13 -7.87
N ARG A 92 -8.72 -11.42 -7.94
CA ARG A 92 -8.51 -12.24 -9.15
C ARG A 92 -9.29 -11.72 -10.34
N LEU A 93 -10.54 -11.30 -10.16
CA LEU A 93 -11.35 -10.71 -11.24
C LEU A 93 -10.77 -9.40 -11.75
N LEU A 94 -10.17 -8.60 -10.86
CA LEU A 94 -9.42 -7.38 -11.21
C LEU A 94 -8.10 -7.67 -11.96
N GLY A 95 -7.62 -8.92 -11.94
CA GLY A 95 -6.26 -9.22 -12.37
C GLY A 95 -5.20 -8.60 -11.46
N ALA A 96 -5.53 -8.34 -10.21
CA ALA A 96 -4.59 -7.76 -9.25
C ALA A 96 -3.50 -8.78 -8.89
N ASP A 97 -2.26 -8.33 -8.92
CA ASP A 97 -1.11 -9.11 -8.45
C ASP A 97 -0.97 -9.08 -6.92
N THR A 98 -1.63 -8.12 -6.29
CA THR A 98 -1.55 -7.86 -4.86
C THR A 98 -2.94 -7.58 -4.28
N LEU A 99 -3.26 -8.24 -3.17
CA LEU A 99 -4.37 -7.87 -2.28
C LEU A 99 -3.81 -7.28 -1.00
N LYS A 100 -4.13 -6.04 -0.69
CA LYS A 100 -3.70 -5.32 0.50
C LYS A 100 -4.85 -5.24 1.51
N VAL A 101 -4.56 -5.60 2.77
CA VAL A 101 -5.51 -5.62 3.88
C VAL A 101 -4.83 -5.14 5.17
N SER A 102 -5.59 -4.99 6.26
CA SER A 102 -5.05 -4.67 7.59
C SER A 102 -4.90 -5.93 8.46
N LEU A 103 -4.01 -5.86 9.45
CA LEU A 103 -3.78 -6.96 10.37
C LEU A 103 -4.97 -7.20 11.31
N GLY A 104 -5.47 -6.13 11.92
CA GLY A 104 -6.46 -6.21 12.99
C GLY A 104 -5.87 -6.75 14.30
N HIS A 105 -6.67 -7.47 15.06
CA HIS A 105 -6.36 -7.92 16.43
C HIS A 105 -5.55 -9.23 16.50
N TYR A 106 -4.52 -9.37 15.68
CA TYR A 106 -3.64 -10.54 15.72
C TYR A 106 -2.95 -10.71 17.08
N ARG A 107 -2.78 -11.97 17.49
CA ARG A 107 -2.01 -12.39 18.67
C ARG A 107 -1.14 -13.59 18.34
N ALA A 108 -0.03 -13.77 19.04
CA ALA A 108 0.92 -14.86 18.79
C ALA A 108 0.28 -16.28 18.90
N ALA A 109 -0.81 -16.42 19.65
CA ALA A 109 -1.56 -17.67 19.78
C ALA A 109 -2.66 -17.87 18.70
N THR A 110 -2.77 -16.95 17.73
CA THR A 110 -3.77 -17.04 16.66
C THR A 110 -3.46 -18.21 15.72
N ASP A 111 -4.46 -19.04 15.43
CA ASP A 111 -4.34 -20.13 14.46
C ASP A 111 -4.24 -19.58 13.03
N LEU A 112 -3.15 -19.89 12.33
CA LEU A 112 -2.89 -19.49 10.96
C LEU A 112 -3.33 -20.52 9.91
N VAL A 113 -3.80 -21.70 10.32
CA VAL A 113 -4.25 -22.76 9.38
C VAL A 113 -5.37 -22.26 8.45
N PRO A 114 -6.42 -21.55 8.95
CA PRO A 114 -7.45 -21.01 8.08
C PRO A 114 -6.90 -20.04 7.00
N LEU A 115 -5.91 -19.19 7.36
CA LEU A 115 -5.26 -18.30 6.41
C LEU A 115 -4.44 -19.09 5.39
N ALA A 116 -3.67 -20.07 5.85
CA ALA A 116 -2.86 -20.91 4.96
C ALA A 116 -3.71 -21.65 3.93
N ASN A 117 -4.88 -22.16 4.33
CA ASN A 117 -5.81 -22.86 3.43
C ASN A 117 -6.39 -21.95 2.33
N LEU A 118 -6.49 -20.64 2.57
CA LEU A 118 -6.99 -19.67 1.59
C LEU A 118 -5.92 -19.21 0.59
N LEU A 119 -4.65 -19.26 0.97
CA LEU A 119 -3.53 -18.77 0.17
C LEU A 119 -2.85 -19.89 -0.64
N THR A 120 -3.57 -20.95 -0.98
CA THR A 120 -3.09 -22.04 -1.83
C THR A 120 -3.23 -21.69 -3.32
N GLY A 121 -2.22 -22.04 -4.13
CA GLY A 121 -2.25 -21.90 -5.59
C GLY A 121 -1.94 -20.48 -6.08
N ASP A 122 -2.17 -20.27 -7.39
CA ASP A 122 -1.91 -19.00 -8.06
C ASP A 122 -2.99 -17.97 -7.69
N GLY A 123 -2.58 -16.87 -7.10
CA GLY A 123 -3.46 -15.78 -6.70
C GLY A 123 -2.67 -14.50 -6.41
N PRO A 124 -3.36 -13.41 -6.07
CA PRO A 124 -2.68 -12.19 -5.66
C PRO A 124 -1.85 -12.46 -4.40
N GLN A 125 -0.68 -11.83 -4.30
CA GLN A 125 0.09 -11.81 -3.07
C GLN A 125 -0.72 -11.09 -1.99
N LEU A 126 -0.86 -11.70 -0.82
CA LEU A 126 -1.49 -11.03 0.32
C LEU A 126 -0.45 -10.15 1.01
N LEU A 127 -0.75 -8.86 1.13
CA LEU A 127 0.05 -7.91 1.90
C LEU A 127 -0.76 -7.34 3.06
N VAL A 128 -0.10 -7.24 4.21
CA VAL A 128 -0.66 -6.65 5.43
C VAL A 128 -0.03 -5.28 5.64
N GLU A 129 -0.87 -4.26 5.76
CA GLU A 129 -0.44 -2.88 5.96
C GLU A 129 -0.46 -2.49 7.44
N ASN A 130 0.52 -1.67 7.87
CA ASN A 130 0.40 -0.92 9.10
C ASN A 130 -0.61 0.21 8.90
N ASP A 131 -1.76 0.08 9.51
CA ASP A 131 -2.85 1.05 9.40
C ASP A 131 -2.81 2.11 10.51
N GLN A 132 -3.88 2.90 10.62
CA GLN A 132 -3.98 3.99 11.61
C GLN A 132 -4.58 3.54 12.95
N THR A 133 -4.95 2.26 13.07
CA THR A 133 -5.60 1.72 14.26
C THR A 133 -4.58 1.33 15.34
N ALA A 134 -5.03 1.26 16.58
CA ALA A 134 -4.17 0.83 17.69
C ALA A 134 -3.76 -0.65 17.59
N GLN A 135 -4.57 -1.49 16.94
CA GLN A 135 -4.31 -2.92 16.77
C GLN A 135 -3.47 -3.25 15.53
N GLY A 136 -3.62 -2.49 14.43
CA GLY A 136 -2.93 -2.75 13.17
C GLY A 136 -1.75 -1.82 12.87
N GLY A 137 -1.64 -0.69 13.57
CA GLY A 137 -0.64 0.36 13.32
C GLY A 137 0.60 0.29 14.20
N ARG A 138 0.85 -0.82 14.92
CA ARG A 138 1.99 -0.96 15.83
C ARG A 138 3.01 -1.98 15.31
N VAL A 139 4.28 -1.72 15.60
CA VAL A 139 5.40 -2.58 15.15
C VAL A 139 5.29 -3.98 15.71
N GLU A 140 5.01 -4.14 17.01
CA GLU A 140 5.08 -5.44 17.67
C GLU A 140 4.07 -6.48 17.15
N PRO A 141 2.76 -6.18 16.98
CA PRO A 141 1.82 -7.13 16.39
C PRO A 141 2.19 -7.54 14.95
N LEU A 142 2.63 -6.58 14.12
CA LEU A 142 3.07 -6.85 12.74
C LEU A 142 4.32 -7.74 12.73
N ARG A 143 5.29 -7.47 13.59
CA ARG A 143 6.49 -8.29 13.72
C ARG A 143 6.17 -9.71 14.17
N ALA A 144 5.33 -9.87 15.19
CA ALA A 144 4.91 -11.19 15.66
C ALA A 144 4.17 -11.97 14.56
N PHE A 145 3.31 -11.31 13.79
CA PHE A 145 2.60 -11.91 12.68
C PHE A 145 3.56 -12.36 11.58
N ILE A 146 4.45 -11.47 11.11
CA ILE A 146 5.35 -11.79 10.01
C ILE A 146 6.33 -12.91 10.38
N GLN A 147 6.79 -12.96 11.63
CA GLN A 147 7.61 -14.07 12.12
C GLN A 147 6.84 -15.40 12.08
N ALA A 148 5.57 -15.40 12.46
CA ALA A 148 4.73 -16.61 12.45
C ALA A 148 4.44 -17.11 11.03
N VAL A 149 4.10 -16.20 10.08
CA VAL A 149 3.85 -16.60 8.67
C VAL A 149 5.13 -17.09 7.98
N ARG A 150 6.29 -16.51 8.30
CA ARG A 150 7.60 -17.00 7.82
C ARG A 150 7.93 -18.39 8.33
N ALA A 151 7.66 -18.68 9.60
CA ALA A 151 7.92 -19.98 10.22
C ALA A 151 7.19 -21.12 9.51
N ILE A 152 6.03 -20.85 8.92
CA ILE A 152 5.24 -21.81 8.13
C ILE A 152 5.33 -21.58 6.62
N GLN A 153 6.24 -20.71 6.17
CA GLN A 153 6.49 -20.39 4.76
C GLN A 153 5.24 -19.90 4.01
N LEU A 154 4.34 -19.20 4.69
CA LEU A 154 3.15 -18.63 4.06
C LEU A 154 3.54 -17.41 3.22
N PRO A 155 3.06 -17.27 1.96
CA PRO A 155 3.44 -16.18 1.05
C PRO A 155 2.70 -14.88 1.38
N VAL A 156 2.94 -14.34 2.56
CA VAL A 156 2.39 -13.06 3.03
C VAL A 156 3.54 -12.08 3.23
N GLY A 157 3.39 -10.87 2.71
CA GLY A 157 4.35 -9.79 2.90
C GLY A 157 3.73 -8.60 3.62
N LEU A 158 4.49 -7.53 3.72
CA LEU A 158 4.04 -6.27 4.32
C LEU A 158 3.92 -5.16 3.29
N THR A 159 2.88 -4.35 3.43
CA THR A 159 2.86 -2.96 2.95
C THR A 159 3.33 -2.08 4.08
N PHE A 160 4.41 -1.34 3.86
CA PHE A 160 4.92 -0.37 4.82
C PHE A 160 4.40 1.02 4.44
N ASP A 161 3.45 1.53 5.19
CA ASP A 161 3.01 2.91 5.03
C ASP A 161 3.84 3.83 5.93
N ILE A 162 4.63 4.71 5.31
CA ILE A 162 5.55 5.59 6.04
C ILE A 162 4.79 6.54 6.97
N GLY A 163 3.64 7.03 6.52
CA GLY A 163 2.86 8.03 7.26
C GLY A 163 2.06 7.46 8.43
N ASN A 164 1.55 6.24 8.29
CA ASN A 164 0.63 5.64 9.26
C ASN A 164 1.24 5.45 10.66
N TRP A 165 2.54 5.26 10.77
CA TRP A 165 3.24 5.15 12.06
C TRP A 165 2.97 6.35 12.99
N ARG A 166 2.69 7.53 12.42
CA ARG A 166 2.43 8.75 13.18
C ARG A 166 1.14 8.71 14.01
N TRP A 167 0.17 7.87 13.63
CA TRP A 167 -1.08 7.72 14.38
C TRP A 167 -0.91 6.96 15.68
N GLN A 168 0.14 6.14 15.77
CA GLN A 168 0.44 5.33 16.96
C GLN A 168 1.73 5.77 17.68
N ASP A 169 2.27 6.95 17.31
CA ASP A 169 3.52 7.49 17.84
C ASP A 169 4.72 6.52 17.69
N GLU A 170 4.68 5.66 16.66
CA GLU A 170 5.78 4.76 16.32
C GLU A 170 6.83 5.50 15.47
N ASP A 171 8.11 5.15 15.62
CA ASP A 171 9.19 5.68 14.80
C ASP A 171 9.32 4.90 13.49
N PRO A 172 9.10 5.54 12.31
CA PRO A 172 9.22 4.87 11.01
C PRO A 172 10.60 4.24 10.78
N LEU A 173 11.67 4.85 11.28
CA LEU A 173 13.02 4.32 11.09
C LEU A 173 13.23 3.05 11.92
N GLN A 174 12.76 3.02 13.14
CA GLN A 174 12.79 1.82 13.97
C GLN A 174 11.92 0.72 13.36
N ALA A 175 10.72 1.05 12.89
CA ALA A 175 9.84 0.11 12.19
C ALA A 175 10.53 -0.47 10.94
N ALA A 176 11.16 0.37 10.11
CA ALA A 176 11.88 -0.07 8.92
C ALA A 176 13.05 -1.01 9.24
N ARG A 177 13.79 -0.76 10.32
CA ARG A 177 14.87 -1.66 10.79
C ARG A 177 14.37 -3.05 11.19
N LEU A 178 13.16 -3.13 11.75
CA LEU A 178 12.60 -4.37 12.30
C LEU A 178 11.79 -5.16 11.28
N LEU A 179 11.09 -4.48 10.38
CA LEU A 179 10.14 -5.07 9.44
C LEU A 179 10.61 -5.01 7.99
N GLY A 180 11.61 -4.18 7.69
CA GLY A 180 12.04 -3.86 6.33
C GLY A 180 12.31 -5.06 5.43
N PRO A 181 12.99 -6.13 5.88
CA PRO A 181 13.25 -7.32 5.05
C PRO A 181 12.00 -8.03 4.53
N ASP A 182 10.84 -7.81 5.16
CA ASP A 182 9.56 -8.45 4.83
C ASP A 182 8.62 -7.52 4.06
N VAL A 183 9.07 -6.30 3.77
CA VAL A 183 8.28 -5.32 3.03
C VAL A 183 8.34 -5.64 1.53
N SER A 184 7.18 -5.74 0.92
CA SER A 184 7.00 -5.98 -0.52
C SER A 184 6.40 -4.76 -1.24
N TYR A 185 5.87 -3.79 -0.50
CA TYR A 185 5.21 -2.61 -1.04
C TYR A 185 5.35 -1.42 -0.09
N LEU A 186 5.63 -0.24 -0.62
CA LEU A 186 5.84 0.98 0.17
C LEU A 186 4.78 2.01 -0.16
N HIS A 187 3.99 2.43 0.83
CA HIS A 187 3.11 3.57 0.72
C HIS A 187 3.84 4.85 1.14
N CYS A 188 3.96 5.77 0.20
CA CYS A 188 4.60 7.06 0.38
C CYS A 188 3.54 8.13 0.64
N LYS A 189 3.50 8.64 1.87
CA LYS A 189 2.72 9.83 2.22
C LYS A 189 3.39 10.59 3.35
N ALA A 190 3.53 11.90 3.20
CA ALA A 190 3.87 12.76 4.31
C ALA A 190 2.62 13.04 5.16
N VAL A 191 2.85 13.29 6.44
CA VAL A 191 1.76 13.54 7.39
C VAL A 191 2.04 14.81 8.16
N ARG A 192 1.03 15.67 8.25
CA ARG A 192 1.10 16.92 9.02
C ARG A 192 -0.08 17.03 9.96
N ARG A 193 0.19 17.56 11.16
CA ARG A 193 -0.86 17.90 12.12
C ARG A 193 -1.54 19.21 11.70
N ARG A 194 -2.86 19.17 11.56
CA ARG A 194 -3.71 20.33 11.27
C ARG A 194 -4.89 20.36 12.23
N ALA A 195 -5.74 21.40 12.14
CA ALA A 195 -7.00 21.40 12.87
C ALA A 195 -7.80 20.12 12.51
N GLY A 196 -8.21 19.36 13.51
CA GLY A 196 -8.93 18.10 13.31
C GLY A 196 -8.07 16.83 13.31
N GLY A 197 -6.73 16.91 13.39
CA GLY A 197 -5.88 15.72 13.52
C GLY A 197 -4.70 15.64 12.57
N LEU A 198 -4.29 14.41 12.24
CA LEU A 198 -3.24 14.11 11.28
C LEU A 198 -3.82 13.99 9.88
N HIS A 199 -3.15 14.56 8.89
CA HIS A 199 -3.58 14.55 7.50
C HIS A 199 -2.43 14.17 6.59
N ALA A 200 -2.74 13.32 5.57
CA ALA A 200 -1.82 13.06 4.48
C ALA A 200 -1.65 14.33 3.63
N VAL A 201 -0.41 14.62 3.26
CA VAL A 201 -0.03 15.76 2.43
C VAL A 201 1.02 15.35 1.41
N PRO A 202 1.19 16.07 0.30
CA PRO A 202 2.33 15.91 -0.59
C PRO A 202 3.65 16.06 0.16
N PRO A 203 4.69 15.29 -0.19
CA PRO A 203 5.98 15.39 0.46
C PRO A 203 6.70 16.71 0.11
N GLU A 204 7.41 17.25 1.08
CA GLU A 204 8.41 18.29 0.90
C GLU A 204 9.81 17.67 0.77
N ALA A 205 10.83 18.46 0.45
CA ALA A 205 12.20 17.98 0.29
C ALA A 205 12.72 17.24 1.55
N ALA A 206 12.35 17.72 2.74
CA ALA A 206 12.73 17.08 4.01
C ALA A 206 12.08 15.70 4.19
N ASP A 207 10.86 15.50 3.70
CA ASP A 207 10.20 14.19 3.74
C ASP A 207 10.90 13.21 2.80
N LEU A 208 11.22 13.65 1.57
CA LEU A 208 11.93 12.83 0.60
C LEU A 208 13.30 12.38 1.13
N LEU A 209 14.05 13.29 1.75
CA LEU A 209 15.32 12.97 2.40
C LEU A 209 15.15 11.95 3.54
N ALA A 210 14.14 12.12 4.38
CA ALA A 210 13.83 11.14 5.43
C ALA A 210 13.47 9.77 4.85
N TRP A 211 12.69 9.72 3.76
CA TRP A 211 12.32 8.48 3.09
C TRP A 211 13.52 7.75 2.48
N GLN A 212 14.49 8.49 1.92
CA GLN A 212 15.75 7.91 1.44
C GLN A 212 16.47 7.13 2.56
N GLY A 213 16.49 7.66 3.78
CA GLY A 213 17.05 6.97 4.94
C GLY A 213 16.36 5.64 5.25
N LEU A 214 15.05 5.55 5.00
CA LEU A 214 14.29 4.31 5.21
C LEU A 214 14.60 3.25 4.14
N LEU A 215 14.85 3.67 2.88
CA LEU A 215 15.06 2.75 1.76
C LEU A 215 16.25 1.81 1.96
N ALA A 216 17.22 2.19 2.80
CA ALA A 216 18.37 1.34 3.14
C ALA A 216 17.98 0.05 3.88
N HIS A 217 16.77 -0.02 4.45
CA HIS A 217 16.28 -1.15 5.24
C HIS A 217 15.34 -2.07 4.45
N PHE A 218 14.96 -1.68 3.23
CA PHE A 218 14.04 -2.43 2.37
C PHE A 218 14.76 -3.18 1.25
N PRO A 219 14.12 -4.20 0.65
CA PRO A 219 14.63 -4.83 -0.56
C PRO A 219 14.81 -3.81 -1.69
N SER A 220 15.83 -3.98 -2.51
CA SER A 220 16.08 -3.12 -3.68
C SER A 220 14.97 -3.24 -4.71
N GLY A 221 14.61 -2.12 -5.37
CA GLY A 221 13.57 -2.11 -6.41
C GLY A 221 12.15 -2.24 -5.88
N LEU A 222 11.94 -2.03 -4.57
CA LEU A 222 10.63 -2.10 -3.93
C LEU A 222 9.62 -1.20 -4.63
N ARG A 223 8.43 -1.75 -4.97
CA ARG A 223 7.30 -0.98 -5.51
C ARG A 223 6.87 0.09 -4.52
N ARG A 224 6.57 1.30 -5.03
CA ARG A 224 6.18 2.47 -4.24
C ARG A 224 4.84 3.01 -4.71
N ALA A 225 3.99 3.41 -3.78
CA ALA A 225 2.71 4.06 -4.08
C ALA A 225 2.70 5.52 -3.68
N ILE A 226 2.08 6.34 -4.52
CA ILE A 226 1.64 7.67 -4.15
C ILE A 226 0.31 7.53 -3.40
N GLU A 227 0.31 7.83 -2.09
CA GLU A 227 -0.90 7.85 -1.25
C GLU A 227 -1.07 9.21 -0.55
N PHE A 228 -0.80 10.28 -1.26
CA PHE A 228 -1.04 11.65 -0.83
C PHE A 228 -1.81 12.41 -1.91
N PRO A 229 -2.53 13.50 -1.57
CA PRO A 229 -3.31 14.26 -2.53
C PRO A 229 -2.47 14.77 -3.70
N LEU A 230 -2.87 14.46 -4.91
CA LEU A 230 -2.34 15.02 -6.15
C LEU A 230 -3.19 16.23 -6.53
N ILE A 231 -2.65 17.43 -6.38
CA ILE A 231 -3.34 18.70 -6.54
C ILE A 231 -2.50 19.63 -7.40
N GLY A 232 -3.06 20.15 -8.48
CA GLY A 232 -2.39 21.11 -9.35
C GLY A 232 -3.32 21.64 -10.44
N ALA A 233 -2.99 22.78 -11.02
CA ALA A 233 -3.71 23.35 -12.16
C ALA A 233 -3.59 22.44 -13.41
N ASP A 234 -2.46 21.79 -13.59
CA ASP A 234 -2.22 20.70 -14.53
C ASP A 234 -1.97 19.41 -13.72
N LEU A 235 -3.03 18.63 -13.54
CA LEU A 235 -2.97 17.41 -12.73
C LEU A 235 -2.04 16.35 -13.34
N LEU A 236 -1.97 16.25 -14.67
CA LEU A 236 -1.08 15.31 -15.34
C LEU A 236 0.40 15.68 -15.12
N ALA A 237 0.74 16.95 -15.27
CA ALA A 237 2.11 17.43 -15.03
C ALA A 237 2.53 17.22 -13.58
N GLU A 238 1.65 17.51 -12.63
CA GLU A 238 1.89 17.25 -11.21
C GLU A 238 2.08 15.77 -10.91
N THR A 239 1.20 14.91 -11.44
CA THR A 239 1.31 13.46 -11.26
C THR A 239 2.62 12.92 -11.82
N ARG A 240 3.03 13.36 -13.03
CA ARG A 240 4.33 13.00 -13.62
C ARG A 240 5.50 13.41 -12.73
N ARG A 241 5.45 14.61 -12.19
CA ARG A 241 6.49 15.12 -11.29
C ARG A 241 6.63 14.22 -10.04
N GLN A 242 5.53 13.83 -9.43
CA GLN A 242 5.53 12.96 -8.25
C GLN A 242 5.99 11.54 -8.57
N VAL A 243 5.55 10.98 -9.70
CA VAL A 243 6.03 9.66 -10.17
C VAL A 243 7.54 9.69 -10.39
N ALA A 244 8.07 10.74 -11.05
CA ALA A 244 9.52 10.89 -11.27
C ALA A 244 10.28 11.02 -9.94
N ALA A 245 9.79 11.82 -9.00
CA ALA A 245 10.42 12.01 -7.69
C ALA A 245 10.54 10.68 -6.91
N LEU A 246 9.48 9.86 -6.87
CA LEU A 246 9.54 8.56 -6.19
C LEU A 246 10.42 7.55 -6.94
N ARG A 247 10.52 7.64 -8.26
CA ARG A 247 11.35 6.73 -9.06
C ARG A 247 12.84 6.95 -8.83
N THR A 248 13.26 8.21 -8.68
CA THR A 248 14.67 8.59 -8.51
C THR A 248 15.12 8.67 -7.04
N LEU A 249 14.25 8.34 -6.11
CA LEU A 249 14.55 8.44 -4.68
C LEU A 249 15.77 7.61 -4.26
N ASP A 250 16.02 6.45 -4.91
CA ASP A 250 17.20 5.61 -4.64
C ASP A 250 18.50 6.20 -5.17
N ASP A 251 18.45 6.85 -6.34
CA ASP A 251 19.64 7.36 -7.01
C ASP A 251 20.28 8.49 -6.19
N GLN A 252 19.45 9.36 -5.64
CA GLN A 252 19.90 10.45 -4.77
C GLN A 252 20.56 9.92 -3.49
N ALA A 253 20.01 8.86 -2.89
CA ALA A 253 20.59 8.21 -1.72
C ALA A 253 21.96 7.56 -2.00
N GLN A 254 22.20 7.10 -3.23
CA GLN A 254 23.50 6.53 -3.63
C GLN A 254 24.56 7.62 -3.94
N GLU A 255 24.16 8.74 -4.49
CA GLU A 255 25.05 9.88 -4.76
C GLU A 255 25.56 10.50 -3.46
N GLU A 256 24.69 10.72 -2.47
CA GLU A 256 25.08 11.25 -1.16
C GLU A 256 26.07 10.33 -0.43
N ARG A 257 25.91 8.99 -0.53
CA ARG A 257 26.86 8.02 0.07
C ARG A 257 28.22 7.98 -0.63
N ARG A 258 28.32 8.44 -1.89
CA ARG A 258 29.58 8.48 -2.64
C ARG A 258 30.38 9.76 -2.37
N HIS A 259 29.74 10.78 -1.85
CA HIS A 259 30.31 12.12 -1.66
C HIS A 259 30.44 12.50 -0.18
N GLY A 260 30.00 11.69 0.77
CA GLY A 260 30.17 11.84 2.21
C GLY A 260 31.14 10.79 2.78
#